data_87ea90124e756ee93c703178dd46f0ba
#
_entry.id   87ea90124e756ee93c703178dd46f0ba
#
_cell.length_a   1.000
_cell.length_b   1.000
_cell.length_c   1.000
_cell.angle_alpha   90.00
_cell.angle_beta   90.00
_cell.angle_gamma   90.00
#
_symmetry.space_group_name_H-M   'P 1'
#
loop_
_entity.id
_entity.type
_entity.pdbx_description
1 polymer ?
#
loop_
_entity_poly.entity_id
_entity_poly.type
_entity_poly.pdbx_seq_one_letter_code
_entity_poly.pdbx_strand_id
1 'polypeptide(L)'
;MTPKQRYLFDVTGYLHLENVITGDALAEASEAVDRYITTAPDELPPGFEVKGLHQHGFAFDKSLERLTVHKAIWPIIKELTDNQPRFARGSLKHDRHDLWEPGERAKVNPGGLHCARDDYGWYSTRYEADNGRIYCDNFVCFPYFTDVYPGDGGLIVIPGSHKSEFDRPKELLTLNEEDGIDPIDDPVFVNITPKAGDIVIISELLTHGVLRWKPKDRDRRFLVLRYFPQYTGKHNFPEPILGRLSPETLELVESAGYGHIKEVVKQDEVTLTV
;
A
#
# COMPACT_ATOMS: atom_id res chain seq x y z
N MET A 1 -4.09 -1.32 17.39
CA MET A 1 -3.58 -2.70 17.09
C MET A 1 -3.80 -3.63 18.27
N THR A 2 -3.96 -4.95 18.01
CA THR A 2 -3.85 -5.97 19.07
C THR A 2 -2.40 -6.11 19.55
N PRO A 3 -2.13 -6.66 20.76
CA PRO A 3 -0.77 -6.92 21.20
C PRO A 3 0.06 -7.78 20.21
N LYS A 4 -0.58 -8.78 19.59
CA LYS A 4 0.08 -9.63 18.58
C LYS A 4 0.46 -8.81 17.33
N GLN A 5 -0.43 -7.94 16.85
CA GLN A 5 -0.16 -7.09 15.69
C GLN A 5 0.99 -6.11 15.97
N ARG A 6 1.03 -5.48 17.16
CA ARG A 6 2.15 -4.61 17.55
C ARG A 6 3.47 -5.35 17.52
N TYR A 7 3.51 -6.50 18.19
CA TYR A 7 4.73 -7.31 18.24
C TYR A 7 5.20 -7.70 16.84
N LEU A 8 4.31 -8.22 15.99
CA LEU A 8 4.67 -8.63 14.64
C LEU A 8 5.12 -7.45 13.78
N PHE A 9 4.39 -6.32 13.81
CA PHE A 9 4.77 -5.14 13.05
C PHE A 9 6.12 -4.58 13.50
N ASP A 10 6.37 -4.54 14.81
CA ASP A 10 7.66 -4.10 15.35
C ASP A 10 8.80 -5.04 14.95
N VAL A 11 8.61 -6.35 14.99
CA VAL A 11 9.67 -7.31 14.62
C VAL A 11 9.92 -7.35 13.12
N THR A 12 8.87 -7.29 12.29
CA THR A 12 8.98 -7.58 10.86
C THR A 12 8.87 -6.34 9.96
N GLY A 13 8.20 -5.27 10.41
CA GLY A 13 7.90 -4.07 9.61
C GLY A 13 6.67 -4.22 8.73
N TYR A 14 5.93 -5.34 8.83
CA TYR A 14 4.70 -5.55 8.08
C TYR A 14 3.66 -6.37 8.86
N LEU A 15 2.41 -6.31 8.39
CA LEU A 15 1.32 -7.19 8.82
C LEU A 15 0.65 -7.80 7.58
N HIS A 16 0.28 -9.06 7.66
CA HIS A 16 -0.62 -9.72 6.73
C HIS A 16 -1.92 -10.05 7.48
N LEU A 17 -2.98 -9.34 7.11
CA LEU A 17 -4.32 -9.51 7.68
C LEU A 17 -5.12 -10.39 6.71
N GLU A 18 -5.37 -11.61 7.11
CA GLU A 18 -6.04 -12.61 6.28
C GLU A 18 -7.57 -12.48 6.36
N ASN A 19 -8.25 -12.67 5.22
CA ASN A 19 -9.70 -12.78 5.12
C ASN A 19 -10.46 -11.59 5.74
N VAL A 20 -10.00 -10.38 5.44
CA VAL A 20 -10.50 -9.12 6.01
C VAL A 20 -11.72 -8.59 5.25
N ILE A 21 -11.65 -8.61 3.92
CA ILE A 21 -12.72 -8.18 3.02
C ILE A 21 -13.38 -9.43 2.50
N THR A 22 -14.66 -9.63 2.80
CA THR A 22 -15.35 -10.90 2.51
C THR A 22 -16.75 -10.70 1.93
N GLY A 23 -17.33 -11.74 1.32
CA GLY A 23 -18.70 -11.74 0.83
C GLY A 23 -18.99 -10.62 -0.16
N ASP A 24 -20.13 -9.97 0.00
CA ASP A 24 -20.60 -8.91 -0.91
C ASP A 24 -19.61 -7.74 -0.99
N ALA A 25 -18.95 -7.38 0.11
CA ALA A 25 -17.98 -6.28 0.11
C ALA A 25 -16.77 -6.57 -0.79
N LEU A 26 -16.29 -7.82 -0.83
CA LEU A 26 -15.21 -8.22 -1.74
C LEU A 26 -15.70 -8.26 -3.18
N ALA A 27 -16.92 -8.77 -3.42
CA ALA A 27 -17.50 -8.84 -4.75
C ALA A 27 -17.70 -7.44 -5.35
N GLU A 28 -18.34 -6.52 -4.61
CA GLU A 28 -18.55 -5.12 -5.04
C GLU A 28 -17.22 -4.42 -5.36
N ALA A 29 -16.21 -4.57 -4.49
CA ALA A 29 -14.91 -3.96 -4.70
C ALA A 29 -14.19 -4.55 -5.92
N SER A 30 -14.28 -5.88 -6.12
CA SER A 30 -13.68 -6.57 -7.28
C SER A 30 -14.34 -6.14 -8.59
N GLU A 31 -15.68 -6.02 -8.63
CA GLU A 31 -16.41 -5.50 -9.79
C GLU A 31 -16.00 -4.05 -10.12
N ALA A 32 -15.81 -3.21 -9.08
CA ALA A 32 -15.33 -1.83 -9.27
C ALA A 32 -13.91 -1.79 -9.85
N VAL A 33 -13.04 -2.69 -9.40
CA VAL A 33 -11.68 -2.88 -9.95
C VAL A 33 -11.75 -3.31 -11.40
N ASP A 34 -12.60 -4.29 -11.75
CA ASP A 34 -12.79 -4.75 -13.11
C ASP A 34 -13.26 -3.63 -14.04
N ARG A 35 -14.26 -2.84 -13.59
CA ARG A 35 -14.74 -1.68 -14.36
C ARG A 35 -13.61 -0.69 -14.63
N TYR A 36 -12.79 -0.35 -13.61
CA TYR A 36 -11.71 0.61 -13.81
C TYR A 36 -10.65 0.09 -14.79
N ILE A 37 -10.27 -1.19 -14.69
CA ILE A 37 -9.26 -1.80 -15.56
C ILE A 37 -9.73 -1.91 -17.01
N THR A 38 -11.02 -2.17 -17.23
CA THR A 38 -11.59 -2.40 -18.56
C THR A 38 -12.13 -1.14 -19.25
N THR A 39 -12.29 -0.03 -18.52
CA THR A 39 -12.71 1.25 -19.11
C THR A 39 -11.59 1.81 -19.98
N ALA A 40 -11.90 2.16 -21.21
CA ALA A 40 -10.95 2.77 -22.13
C ALA A 40 -10.42 4.11 -21.58
N PRO A 41 -9.14 4.48 -21.81
CA PRO A 41 -8.55 5.68 -21.25
C PRO A 41 -9.30 6.98 -21.56
N ASP A 42 -9.94 7.08 -22.74
CA ASP A 42 -10.75 8.21 -23.18
C ASP A 42 -12.18 8.22 -22.61
N GLU A 43 -12.61 7.11 -22.03
CA GLU A 43 -13.89 6.97 -21.35
C GLU A 43 -13.80 7.12 -19.83
N LEU A 44 -12.58 7.23 -19.29
CA LEU A 44 -12.39 7.40 -17.85
C LEU A 44 -13.01 8.72 -17.36
N PRO A 45 -13.64 8.72 -16.18
CA PRO A 45 -14.15 9.95 -15.59
C PRO A 45 -13.03 11.00 -15.38
N PRO A 46 -13.35 12.29 -15.37
CA PRO A 46 -12.37 13.34 -15.12
C PRO A 46 -11.53 13.10 -13.85
N GLY A 47 -10.23 13.28 -13.97
CA GLY A 47 -9.26 13.07 -12.88
C GLY A 47 -8.69 11.65 -12.79
N PHE A 48 -9.26 10.67 -13.49
CA PHE A 48 -8.70 9.33 -13.58
C PHE A 48 -7.79 9.20 -14.81
N GLU A 49 -6.71 8.48 -14.64
CA GLU A 49 -5.74 8.21 -15.70
C GLU A 49 -4.95 6.94 -15.42
N VAL A 50 -4.35 6.36 -16.46
CA VAL A 50 -3.45 5.20 -16.36
C VAL A 50 -2.04 5.64 -16.71
N LYS A 51 -1.14 5.68 -15.72
CA LYS A 51 0.29 5.98 -15.85
C LYS A 51 1.11 4.95 -15.07
N GLY A 52 1.27 3.75 -15.63
CA GLY A 52 1.88 2.62 -14.94
C GLY A 52 1.03 2.05 -13.79
N LEU A 53 0.25 2.91 -13.13
CA LEU A 53 -0.81 2.59 -12.18
C LEU A 53 -2.11 3.23 -12.66
N HIS A 54 -3.24 2.64 -12.27
CA HIS A 54 -4.55 3.28 -12.39
C HIS A 54 -4.66 4.31 -11.26
N GLN A 55 -4.49 5.58 -11.59
CA GLN A 55 -4.42 6.67 -10.62
C GLN A 55 -5.75 6.85 -9.90
N HIS A 56 -5.66 7.19 -8.61
CA HIS A 56 -6.84 7.46 -7.76
C HIS A 56 -7.85 6.31 -7.66
N GLY A 57 -7.40 5.05 -7.84
CA GLY A 57 -8.27 3.87 -7.84
C GLY A 57 -9.23 3.79 -6.65
N PHE A 58 -8.82 4.26 -5.48
CA PHE A 58 -9.67 4.30 -4.28
C PHE A 58 -10.96 5.12 -4.47
N ALA A 59 -10.93 6.16 -5.30
CA ALA A 59 -12.06 7.08 -5.53
C ALA A 59 -12.94 6.67 -6.72
N PHE A 60 -12.60 5.58 -7.42
CA PHE A 60 -13.33 5.15 -8.61
C PHE A 60 -14.76 4.68 -8.27
N ASP A 61 -14.90 4.04 -7.11
CA ASP A 61 -16.18 3.56 -6.59
C ASP A 61 -16.22 3.67 -5.06
N LYS A 62 -17.41 3.79 -4.47
CA LYS A 62 -17.60 3.86 -3.02
C LYS A 62 -17.16 2.57 -2.30
N SER A 63 -17.27 1.41 -2.95
CA SER A 63 -16.77 0.14 -2.41
C SER A 63 -15.26 0.15 -2.22
N LEU A 64 -14.51 0.87 -3.08
CA LEU A 64 -13.06 1.05 -2.97
C LEU A 64 -12.69 2.17 -1.99
N GLU A 65 -13.45 3.27 -1.96
CA GLU A 65 -13.25 4.36 -1.00
C GLU A 65 -13.35 3.89 0.45
N ARG A 66 -14.33 3.04 0.77
CA ARG A 66 -14.52 2.45 2.12
C ARG A 66 -13.29 1.72 2.63
N LEU A 67 -12.44 1.22 1.74
CA LEU A 67 -11.22 0.51 2.14
C LEU A 67 -10.18 1.44 2.76
N THR A 68 -10.26 2.76 2.54
CA THR A 68 -9.35 3.74 3.16
C THR A 68 -9.51 3.84 4.67
N VAL A 69 -10.66 3.48 5.20
CA VAL A 69 -10.99 3.52 6.63
C VAL A 69 -11.57 2.19 7.12
N HIS A 70 -11.27 1.09 6.42
CA HIS A 70 -11.83 -0.22 6.76
C HIS A 70 -11.53 -0.59 8.22
N LYS A 71 -12.54 -1.11 8.94
CA LYS A 71 -12.49 -1.37 10.39
C LYS A 71 -11.30 -2.20 10.86
N ALA A 72 -10.77 -3.09 10.03
CA ALA A 72 -9.61 -3.91 10.39
C ALA A 72 -8.29 -3.13 10.35
N ILE A 73 -8.17 -2.09 9.52
CA ILE A 73 -6.95 -1.29 9.38
C ILE A 73 -7.05 0.06 10.10
N TRP A 74 -8.23 0.56 10.36
CA TRP A 74 -8.44 1.86 10.99
C TRP A 74 -7.75 2.02 12.34
N PRO A 75 -7.85 1.07 13.28
CA PRO A 75 -7.09 1.12 14.54
C PRO A 75 -5.58 1.11 14.34
N ILE A 76 -5.10 0.45 13.26
CA ILE A 76 -3.68 0.39 12.91
C ILE A 76 -3.21 1.75 12.39
N ILE A 77 -3.99 2.35 11.46
CA ILE A 77 -3.71 3.68 10.91
C ILE A 77 -3.64 4.72 12.03
N LYS A 78 -4.63 4.73 12.94
CA LYS A 78 -4.66 5.64 14.09
C LYS A 78 -3.43 5.49 14.97
N GLU A 79 -3.07 4.26 15.31
CA GLU A 79 -1.92 4.00 16.20
C GLU A 79 -0.59 4.40 15.56
N LEU A 80 -0.34 4.01 14.30
CA LEU A 80 0.91 4.31 13.60
C LEU A 80 1.14 5.82 13.38
N THR A 81 0.08 6.63 13.40
CA THR A 81 0.14 8.09 13.20
C THR A 81 -0.12 8.89 14.48
N ASP A 82 -0.10 8.26 15.65
CA ASP A 82 -0.47 8.88 16.92
C ASP A 82 -1.82 9.64 16.85
N ASN A 83 -2.83 9.02 16.27
CA ASN A 83 -4.17 9.59 16.02
C ASN A 83 -4.20 10.83 15.12
N GLN A 84 -3.21 11.03 14.28
CA GLN A 84 -3.11 12.17 13.37
C GLN A 84 -2.87 11.72 11.91
N PRO A 85 -3.71 10.84 11.34
CA PRO A 85 -3.51 10.33 10.00
C PRO A 85 -3.90 11.33 8.90
N ARG A 86 -3.18 11.24 7.78
CA ARG A 86 -3.57 11.81 6.50
C ARG A 86 -3.47 10.74 5.41
N PHE A 87 -4.54 10.59 4.64
CA PHE A 87 -4.52 9.75 3.45
C PHE A 87 -3.87 10.52 2.29
N ALA A 88 -2.80 10.00 1.76
CA ALA A 88 -1.93 10.74 0.83
C ALA A 88 -2.04 10.27 -0.62
N ARG A 89 -2.31 8.99 -0.86
CA ARG A 89 -2.38 8.40 -2.20
C ARG A 89 -3.20 7.11 -2.16
N GLY A 90 -3.98 6.87 -3.24
CA GLY A 90 -4.71 5.62 -3.41
C GLY A 90 -4.78 5.26 -4.91
N SER A 91 -3.87 4.42 -5.38
CA SER A 91 -3.84 3.94 -6.77
C SER A 91 -4.20 2.46 -6.82
N LEU A 92 -4.73 2.00 -7.97
CA LEU A 92 -4.92 0.60 -8.24
C LEU A 92 -3.70 0.07 -9.02
N LYS A 93 -3.09 -0.97 -8.52
CA LYS A 93 -2.05 -1.72 -9.21
C LYS A 93 -2.67 -2.89 -9.94
N HIS A 94 -2.30 -3.05 -11.21
CA HIS A 94 -2.70 -4.13 -12.07
C HIS A 94 -1.45 -4.69 -12.76
N ASP A 95 -1.01 -5.87 -12.36
CA ASP A 95 0.15 -6.54 -12.94
C ASP A 95 -0.30 -7.74 -13.76
N ARG A 96 0.19 -7.82 -14.99
CA ARG A 96 -0.01 -8.93 -15.91
C ARG A 96 1.33 -9.46 -16.38
N HIS A 97 1.34 -10.71 -16.84
CA HIS A 97 2.55 -11.35 -17.36
C HIS A 97 3.16 -10.58 -18.53
N ASP A 98 2.34 -10.08 -19.45
CA ASP A 98 2.74 -9.39 -20.68
C ASP A 98 3.28 -7.96 -20.46
N LEU A 99 3.09 -7.39 -19.26
CA LEU A 99 3.69 -6.10 -18.86
C LEU A 99 5.18 -6.19 -18.52
N TRP A 100 5.72 -7.39 -18.48
CA TRP A 100 7.09 -7.66 -18.03
C TRP A 100 7.94 -8.19 -19.18
N GLU A 101 8.05 -7.46 -20.27
CA GLU A 101 8.97 -7.82 -21.34
C GLU A 101 10.44 -7.76 -20.89
N PRO A 102 11.29 -8.70 -21.33
CA PRO A 102 12.71 -8.69 -21.00
C PRO A 102 13.36 -7.35 -21.39
N GLY A 103 14.07 -6.74 -20.46
CA GLY A 103 14.74 -5.45 -20.65
C GLY A 103 13.90 -4.21 -20.38
N GLU A 104 12.58 -4.26 -20.32
CA GLU A 104 11.74 -3.08 -20.00
C GLU A 104 11.73 -2.78 -18.50
N ARG A 105 11.83 -3.78 -17.64
CA ARG A 105 11.91 -3.61 -16.19
C ARG A 105 13.10 -2.76 -15.78
N ALA A 106 14.25 -2.98 -16.39
CA ALA A 106 15.45 -2.20 -16.14
C ALA A 106 15.29 -0.69 -16.45
N LYS A 107 14.33 -0.34 -17.34
CA LYS A 107 14.05 1.06 -17.69
C LYS A 107 13.03 1.72 -16.75
N VAL A 108 12.09 0.95 -16.19
CA VAL A 108 10.98 1.47 -15.36
C VAL A 108 11.31 1.44 -13.87
N ASN A 109 12.06 0.44 -13.41
CA ASN A 109 12.52 0.33 -12.02
C ASN A 109 13.81 -0.48 -11.94
N PRO A 110 14.96 0.12 -12.22
CA PRO A 110 16.24 -0.60 -12.35
C PRO A 110 16.74 -1.21 -11.03
N GLY A 111 16.15 -0.84 -9.89
CA GLY A 111 16.66 -1.24 -8.58
C GLY A 111 15.95 -2.42 -7.91
N GLY A 112 14.75 -2.75 -8.32
CA GLY A 112 13.96 -3.82 -7.69
C GLY A 112 13.63 -3.61 -6.22
N LEU A 113 14.64 -3.51 -5.35
CA LEU A 113 14.50 -3.30 -3.91
C LEU A 113 14.70 -1.83 -3.53
N HIS A 114 13.82 -1.32 -2.69
CA HIS A 114 13.86 0.06 -2.21
C HIS A 114 13.23 0.19 -0.82
N CYS A 115 13.43 1.34 -0.20
CA CYS A 115 12.69 1.79 0.98
C CYS A 115 12.62 3.33 0.99
N ALA A 116 11.81 3.89 1.87
CA ALA A 116 11.62 5.34 1.91
C ALA A 116 12.90 6.15 2.19
N ARG A 117 13.91 5.56 2.81
CA ARG A 117 15.20 6.22 3.04
C ARG A 117 15.97 6.49 1.74
N ASP A 118 15.79 5.65 0.73
CA ASP A 118 16.46 5.81 -0.57
C ASP A 118 16.01 7.10 -1.26
N ASP A 119 14.72 7.47 -1.09
CA ASP A 119 14.12 8.64 -1.73
C ASP A 119 14.19 9.91 -0.88
N TYR A 120 14.03 9.77 0.46
CA TYR A 120 13.82 10.90 1.37
C TYR A 120 14.94 11.09 2.40
N GLY A 121 15.91 10.17 2.46
CA GLY A 121 16.99 10.18 3.45
C GLY A 121 16.55 9.79 4.87
N TRP A 122 17.55 9.69 5.75
CA TRP A 122 17.39 9.16 7.11
C TRP A 122 16.49 10.02 8.03
N TYR A 123 16.43 11.32 7.79
CA TYR A 123 15.75 12.27 8.70
C TYR A 123 14.31 12.58 8.34
N SER A 124 13.86 12.17 7.16
CA SER A 124 12.54 12.53 6.65
C SER A 124 11.50 11.43 6.82
N THR A 125 11.90 10.24 7.27
CA THR A 125 11.00 9.11 7.49
C THR A 125 11.36 8.43 8.80
N ARG A 126 10.37 8.30 9.71
CA ARG A 126 10.58 7.80 11.07
C ARG A 126 9.80 6.53 11.33
N TYR A 127 10.46 5.62 12.01
CA TYR A 127 9.86 4.52 12.75
C TYR A 127 10.39 4.56 14.18
N GLU A 128 9.50 4.55 15.15
CA GLU A 128 9.85 4.53 16.56
C GLU A 128 8.98 3.54 17.33
N ALA A 129 9.57 2.74 18.19
CA ALA A 129 8.86 1.91 19.15
C ALA A 129 9.39 2.25 20.52
N ASP A 130 8.60 2.96 21.32
CA ASP A 130 8.94 3.39 22.66
C ASP A 130 7.73 3.34 23.60
N ASN A 131 7.95 2.93 24.85
CA ASN A 131 6.94 2.88 25.92
C ASN A 131 5.62 2.19 25.50
N GLY A 132 5.72 1.13 24.70
CA GLY A 132 4.56 0.36 24.21
C GLY A 132 3.77 1.03 23.10
N ARG A 133 4.29 2.10 22.50
CA ARG A 133 3.74 2.78 21.33
C ARG A 133 4.59 2.53 20.11
N ILE A 134 3.96 2.45 18.95
CA ILE A 134 4.64 2.41 17.65
C ILE A 134 4.21 3.67 16.88
N TYR A 135 5.20 4.35 16.31
CA TYR A 135 5.00 5.46 15.41
C TYR A 135 5.68 5.14 14.07
N CYS A 136 4.94 5.32 12.98
CA CYS A 136 5.44 5.12 11.63
C CYS A 136 4.83 6.19 10.73
N ASP A 137 5.65 7.11 10.25
CA ASP A 137 5.20 8.28 9.51
C ASP A 137 4.98 8.04 8.00
N ASN A 138 5.30 6.85 7.51
CA ASN A 138 5.06 6.48 6.11
C ASN A 138 4.81 4.97 6.03
N PHE A 139 3.58 4.60 5.72
CA PHE A 139 3.19 3.20 5.55
C PHE A 139 2.10 3.06 4.49
N VAL A 140 1.96 1.86 3.99
CA VAL A 140 1.01 1.52 2.92
C VAL A 140 0.17 0.33 3.32
N CYS A 141 -1.12 0.37 3.00
CA CYS A 141 -2.03 -0.75 3.07
C CYS A 141 -2.35 -1.23 1.64
N PHE A 142 -2.28 -2.53 1.42
CA PHE A 142 -2.55 -3.18 0.15
C PHE A 142 -3.75 -4.13 0.27
N PRO A 143 -5.00 -3.68 0.06
CA PRO A 143 -6.15 -4.56 -0.14
C PRO A 143 -6.01 -5.32 -1.46
N TYR A 144 -6.05 -6.67 -1.40
CA TYR A 144 -5.92 -7.55 -2.56
C TYR A 144 -7.26 -8.02 -3.10
N PHE A 145 -7.38 -8.09 -4.43
CA PHE A 145 -8.59 -8.54 -5.14
C PHE A 145 -8.37 -9.83 -5.92
N THR A 146 -7.13 -10.30 -6.01
CA THR A 146 -6.76 -11.57 -6.65
C THR A 146 -5.75 -12.32 -5.80
N ASP A 147 -5.75 -13.63 -5.93
CA ASP A 147 -4.84 -14.52 -5.19
C ASP A 147 -3.40 -14.41 -5.70
N VAL A 148 -2.47 -14.43 -4.78
CA VAL A 148 -1.03 -14.62 -5.03
C VAL A 148 -0.61 -15.94 -4.40
N TYR A 149 0.00 -16.82 -5.18
CA TYR A 149 0.53 -18.09 -4.70
C TYR A 149 2.06 -18.06 -4.64
N PRO A 150 2.69 -18.93 -3.83
CA PRO A 150 4.13 -19.09 -3.86
C PRO A 150 4.64 -19.37 -5.29
N GLY A 151 5.65 -18.59 -5.72
CA GLY A 151 6.21 -18.69 -7.06
C GLY A 151 5.56 -17.80 -8.13
N ASP A 152 4.42 -17.17 -7.85
CA ASP A 152 3.77 -16.24 -8.80
C ASP A 152 4.54 -14.93 -9.00
N GLY A 153 5.38 -14.55 -8.05
CA GLY A 153 6.01 -13.25 -7.98
C GLY A 153 5.34 -12.32 -6.95
N GLY A 154 5.31 -11.02 -7.23
CA GLY A 154 4.65 -10.05 -6.36
C GLY A 154 5.54 -9.47 -5.28
N LEU A 155 4.94 -9.08 -4.14
CA LEU A 155 5.63 -8.37 -3.07
C LEU A 155 6.68 -9.24 -2.38
N ILE A 156 7.89 -8.71 -2.31
CA ILE A 156 9.01 -9.30 -1.55
C ILE A 156 9.51 -8.28 -0.53
N VAL A 157 9.88 -8.73 0.64
CA VAL A 157 10.34 -7.89 1.75
C VAL A 157 11.56 -8.50 2.43
N ILE A 158 12.37 -7.65 3.10
CA ILE A 158 13.38 -8.07 4.06
C ILE A 158 12.84 -7.76 5.47
N PRO A 159 12.30 -8.75 6.20
CA PRO A 159 11.71 -8.51 7.52
C PRO A 159 12.69 -7.87 8.49
N GLY A 160 12.22 -6.87 9.25
CA GLY A 160 13.05 -6.16 10.23
C GLY A 160 13.93 -5.04 9.68
N SER A 161 14.10 -4.94 8.35
CA SER A 161 14.97 -3.93 7.71
C SER A 161 14.50 -2.48 7.91
N HIS A 162 13.26 -2.25 8.30
CA HIS A 162 12.73 -0.91 8.63
C HIS A 162 13.42 -0.26 9.84
N LYS A 163 14.10 -1.05 10.67
CA LYS A 163 14.89 -0.60 11.81
C LYS A 163 16.39 -0.51 11.55
N SER A 164 16.86 -0.95 10.36
CA SER A 164 18.28 -0.92 10.04
C SER A 164 18.78 0.52 9.98
N GLU A 165 19.83 0.81 10.77
CA GLU A 165 20.55 2.08 10.72
C GLU A 165 21.72 2.07 9.71
N PHE A 166 21.91 0.94 9.04
CA PHE A 166 22.97 0.75 8.06
C PHE A 166 22.42 0.87 6.63
N ASP A 167 23.26 1.40 5.75
CA ASP A 167 22.97 1.38 4.33
C ASP A 167 22.80 -0.05 3.82
N ARG A 168 21.86 -0.22 2.90
CA ARG A 168 21.63 -1.52 2.27
C ARG A 168 22.85 -1.92 1.43
N PRO A 169 23.41 -3.13 1.63
CA PRO A 169 24.51 -3.64 0.81
C PRO A 169 24.13 -3.68 -0.67
N LYS A 170 25.13 -3.52 -1.54
CA LYS A 170 24.87 -3.46 -3.00
C LYS A 170 24.23 -4.74 -3.53
N GLU A 171 24.54 -5.87 -2.94
CA GLU A 171 24.00 -7.19 -3.25
C GLU A 171 22.49 -7.28 -2.98
N LEU A 172 21.96 -6.40 -2.10
CA LEU A 172 20.54 -6.30 -1.78
C LEU A 172 19.85 -5.11 -2.46
N LEU A 173 20.49 -4.46 -3.45
CA LEU A 173 19.88 -3.36 -4.21
C LEU A 173 19.14 -3.85 -5.44
N THR A 174 19.55 -4.94 -6.05
CA THR A 174 18.98 -5.44 -7.30
C THR A 174 18.42 -6.85 -7.12
N LEU A 175 17.21 -7.04 -7.62
CA LEU A 175 16.64 -8.36 -7.84
C LEU A 175 17.14 -8.83 -9.23
N ASN A 176 18.27 -9.49 -9.26
CA ASN A 176 18.93 -9.85 -10.51
C ASN A 176 18.44 -11.21 -10.99
N GLU A 177 17.31 -11.21 -11.71
CA GLU A 177 16.78 -12.43 -12.35
C GLU A 177 17.70 -12.93 -13.49
N GLU A 178 18.59 -12.08 -14.02
CA GLU A 178 19.50 -12.42 -15.12
C GLU A 178 20.68 -13.28 -14.66
N ASP A 179 21.10 -13.19 -13.40
CA ASP A 179 22.20 -13.97 -12.84
C ASP A 179 21.76 -15.37 -12.35
N GLY A 180 20.51 -15.76 -12.59
CA GLY A 180 20.00 -17.09 -12.27
C GLY A 180 19.76 -17.35 -10.78
N ILE A 181 19.91 -16.36 -9.93
CA ILE A 181 19.55 -16.43 -8.52
C ILE A 181 18.11 -15.96 -8.42
N ASP A 182 17.19 -16.89 -8.14
CA ASP A 182 15.84 -16.51 -7.74
C ASP A 182 15.96 -15.89 -6.34
N PRO A 183 15.58 -14.60 -6.13
CA PRO A 183 15.66 -13.97 -4.82
C PRO A 183 14.82 -14.69 -3.74
N ILE A 184 13.90 -15.54 -4.15
CA ILE A 184 13.10 -16.38 -3.25
C ILE A 184 13.97 -17.45 -2.57
N ASP A 185 15.08 -17.85 -3.16
CA ASP A 185 15.98 -18.85 -2.60
C ASP A 185 16.92 -18.29 -1.51
N ASP A 186 17.04 -16.97 -1.41
CA ASP A 186 17.78 -16.33 -0.33
C ASP A 186 16.88 -16.18 0.92
N PRO A 187 17.25 -16.80 2.06
CA PRO A 187 16.44 -16.78 3.27
C PRO A 187 16.23 -15.39 3.90
N VAL A 188 16.95 -14.36 3.45
CA VAL A 188 16.74 -12.98 3.89
C VAL A 188 15.42 -12.42 3.37
N PHE A 189 14.90 -12.94 2.27
CA PHE A 189 13.67 -12.47 1.65
C PHE A 189 12.45 -13.27 2.06
N VAL A 190 11.34 -12.58 2.17
CA VAL A 190 10.00 -13.18 2.33
C VAL A 190 9.12 -12.72 1.18
N ASN A 191 8.64 -13.66 0.37
CA ASN A 191 7.61 -13.39 -0.62
C ASN A 191 6.23 -13.42 0.08
N ILE A 192 5.52 -12.30 0.04
CA ILE A 192 4.19 -12.20 0.63
C ILE A 192 3.16 -12.70 -0.39
N THR A 193 2.36 -13.68 0.02
CA THR A 193 1.40 -14.39 -0.86
C THR A 193 -0.05 -14.21 -0.37
N PRO A 194 -0.62 -13.00 -0.48
CA PRO A 194 -1.98 -12.72 -0.03
C PRO A 194 -3.03 -13.35 -0.95
N LYS A 195 -4.21 -13.58 -0.38
CA LYS A 195 -5.41 -13.99 -1.10
C LYS A 195 -6.31 -12.79 -1.37
N ALA A 196 -7.26 -12.97 -2.29
CA ALA A 196 -8.33 -11.99 -2.47
C ALA A 196 -9.07 -11.76 -1.13
N GLY A 197 -9.22 -10.49 -0.75
CA GLY A 197 -9.79 -10.10 0.53
C GLY A 197 -8.80 -9.92 1.67
N ASP A 198 -7.52 -10.26 1.48
CA ASP A 198 -6.47 -9.96 2.44
C ASP A 198 -6.02 -8.50 2.34
N ILE A 199 -5.47 -7.98 3.43
CA ILE A 199 -4.80 -6.67 3.45
C ILE A 199 -3.38 -6.85 3.99
N VAL A 200 -2.40 -6.44 3.21
CA VAL A 200 -1.00 -6.36 3.65
C VAL A 200 -0.67 -4.93 4.01
N ILE A 201 -0.04 -4.70 5.17
CA ILE A 201 0.40 -3.37 5.62
C ILE A 201 1.90 -3.42 5.77
N ILE A 202 2.62 -2.48 5.17
CA ILE A 202 4.08 -2.36 5.31
C ILE A 202 4.47 -0.95 5.76
N SER A 203 5.51 -0.86 6.58
CA SER A 203 6.27 0.38 6.71
C SER A 203 7.03 0.63 5.42
N GLU A 204 7.00 1.85 4.88
CA GLU A 204 7.81 2.22 3.71
C GLU A 204 9.32 2.24 3.99
N LEU A 205 9.72 2.19 5.28
CA LEU A 205 11.10 1.98 5.69
C LEU A 205 11.55 0.52 5.52
N LEU A 206 10.61 -0.42 5.42
CA LEU A 206 10.90 -1.82 5.15
C LEU A 206 11.49 -1.94 3.74
N THR A 207 12.65 -2.56 3.61
CA THR A 207 13.19 -2.90 2.29
C THR A 207 12.23 -3.84 1.60
N HIS A 208 11.71 -3.43 0.46
CA HIS A 208 10.72 -4.17 -0.30
C HIS A 208 10.91 -3.97 -1.81
N GLY A 209 10.29 -4.83 -2.57
CA GLY A 209 10.28 -4.76 -4.03
C GLY A 209 9.20 -5.66 -4.62
N VAL A 210 9.18 -5.75 -5.93
CA VAL A 210 8.19 -6.53 -6.66
C VAL A 210 8.90 -7.52 -7.58
N LEU A 211 8.70 -8.81 -7.34
CA LEU A 211 9.07 -9.86 -8.28
C LEU A 211 8.15 -9.81 -9.51
N ARG A 212 8.71 -10.18 -10.65
CA ARG A 212 7.96 -10.31 -11.89
C ARG A 212 6.73 -11.19 -11.69
N TRP A 213 5.57 -10.75 -12.21
CA TRP A 213 4.37 -11.55 -12.25
C TRP A 213 4.48 -12.64 -13.32
N LYS A 214 4.46 -13.91 -12.90
CA LYS A 214 4.72 -15.06 -13.78
C LYS A 214 3.46 -15.70 -14.39
N PRO A 215 2.29 -15.72 -13.69
CA PRO A 215 1.09 -16.35 -14.23
C PRO A 215 0.60 -15.70 -15.53
N LYS A 216 0.15 -16.53 -16.48
CA LYS A 216 -0.44 -16.11 -17.77
C LYS A 216 -1.96 -16.17 -17.77
N ASP A 217 -2.53 -16.94 -16.87
CA ASP A 217 -3.95 -17.25 -16.73
C ASP A 217 -4.69 -16.31 -15.79
N ARG A 218 -3.96 -15.50 -15.03
CA ARG A 218 -4.51 -14.51 -14.10
C ARG A 218 -3.56 -13.32 -13.91
N ASP A 219 -4.10 -12.23 -13.44
CA ASP A 219 -3.37 -11.01 -13.10
C ASP A 219 -3.35 -10.77 -11.58
N ARG A 220 -2.56 -9.80 -11.14
CA ARG A 220 -2.49 -9.35 -9.75
C ARG A 220 -3.08 -7.96 -9.63
N ARG A 221 -4.07 -7.81 -8.74
CA ARG A 221 -4.83 -6.58 -8.54
C ARG A 221 -4.91 -6.24 -7.05
N PHE A 222 -4.53 -5.02 -6.71
CA PHE A 222 -4.61 -4.51 -5.34
C PHE A 222 -4.57 -2.99 -5.32
N LEU A 223 -5.14 -2.39 -4.27
CA LEU A 223 -4.98 -0.96 -4.02
C LEU A 223 -3.66 -0.69 -3.29
N VAL A 224 -3.11 0.50 -3.54
CA VAL A 224 -1.96 1.07 -2.84
C VAL A 224 -2.46 2.27 -2.05
N LEU A 225 -2.81 2.07 -0.79
CA LEU A 225 -3.36 3.10 0.09
C LEU A 225 -2.27 3.62 1.02
N ARG A 226 -1.77 4.84 0.78
CA ARG A 226 -0.64 5.43 1.51
C ARG A 226 -1.10 6.43 2.54
N TYR A 227 -0.48 6.36 3.74
CA TYR A 227 -0.77 7.22 4.87
C TYR A 227 0.49 7.92 5.37
N PHE A 228 0.30 9.16 5.79
CA PHE A 228 1.28 10.02 6.47
C PHE A 228 0.67 10.66 7.70
N PRO A 229 1.48 11.26 8.58
CA PRO A 229 0.96 12.19 9.58
C PRO A 229 0.30 13.41 8.93
N GLN A 230 -0.79 13.89 9.53
CA GLN A 230 -1.61 14.98 8.96
C GLN A 230 -0.90 16.32 8.78
N TYR A 231 0.17 16.55 9.52
CA TYR A 231 0.96 17.79 9.44
C TYR A 231 2.03 17.76 8.33
N THR A 232 2.22 16.64 7.63
CA THR A 232 3.19 16.51 6.56
C THR A 232 2.57 16.78 5.19
N GLY A 233 3.09 17.79 4.49
CA GLY A 233 2.73 18.08 3.10
C GLY A 233 1.26 18.48 2.88
N LYS A 234 0.89 18.59 1.61
CA LYS A 234 -0.49 18.82 1.16
C LYS A 234 -0.92 17.64 0.29
N HIS A 235 -2.24 17.45 0.13
CA HIS A 235 -2.76 16.52 -0.85
C HIS A 235 -2.51 17.03 -2.28
N ASN A 236 -2.40 16.10 -3.22
CA ASN A 236 -2.25 16.39 -4.65
C ASN A 236 -3.41 15.79 -5.46
N PHE A 237 -4.57 15.59 -4.83
CA PHE A 237 -5.75 15.10 -5.53
C PHE A 237 -6.36 16.21 -6.38
N PRO A 238 -6.65 15.97 -7.67
CA PRO A 238 -7.33 16.93 -8.52
C PRO A 238 -8.79 17.14 -8.08
N GLU A 239 -9.34 18.32 -8.34
CA GLU A 239 -10.72 18.69 -7.96
C GLU A 239 -11.79 17.65 -8.38
N PRO A 240 -11.73 17.05 -9.59
CA PRO A 240 -12.72 16.02 -9.93
C PRO A 240 -12.69 14.80 -9.03
N ILE A 241 -11.53 14.46 -8.46
CA ILE A 241 -11.39 13.36 -7.51
C ILE A 241 -11.93 13.78 -6.13
N LEU A 242 -11.56 14.99 -5.65
CA LEU A 242 -12.07 15.51 -4.38
C LEU A 242 -13.59 15.57 -4.36
N GLY A 243 -14.22 16.01 -5.46
CA GLY A 243 -15.68 16.08 -5.60
C GLY A 243 -16.41 14.74 -5.57
N ARG A 244 -15.69 13.60 -5.60
CA ARG A 244 -16.25 12.25 -5.49
C ARG A 244 -16.20 11.68 -4.08
N LEU A 245 -15.34 12.26 -3.23
CA LEU A 245 -15.07 11.71 -1.91
C LEU A 245 -16.19 12.02 -0.91
N SER A 246 -16.38 11.10 0.01
CA SER A 246 -17.24 11.31 1.17
C SER A 246 -16.60 12.33 2.11
N PRO A 247 -17.40 13.07 2.93
CA PRO A 247 -16.86 14.05 3.87
C PRO A 247 -15.78 13.51 4.79
N GLU A 248 -15.90 12.26 5.23
CA GLU A 248 -14.93 11.59 6.10
C GLU A 248 -13.58 11.37 5.38
N THR A 249 -13.61 10.97 4.10
CA THR A 249 -12.40 10.82 3.30
C THR A 249 -11.81 12.17 2.92
N LEU A 250 -12.63 13.18 2.64
CA LEU A 250 -12.16 14.56 2.41
C LEU A 250 -11.41 15.08 3.63
N GLU A 251 -11.97 14.94 4.83
CA GLU A 251 -11.28 15.32 6.06
C GLU A 251 -9.96 14.53 6.24
N LEU A 252 -9.97 13.25 5.88
CA LEU A 252 -8.78 12.40 6.01
C LEU A 252 -7.66 12.81 5.05
N VAL A 253 -7.96 13.30 3.84
CA VAL A 253 -6.93 13.75 2.87
C VAL A 253 -6.39 15.14 3.18
N GLU A 254 -7.12 15.97 3.91
CA GLU A 254 -6.67 17.29 4.28
C GLU A 254 -5.51 17.27 5.28
N SER A 255 -4.62 18.26 5.15
CA SER A 255 -3.58 18.50 6.15
C SER A 255 -4.17 19.23 7.35
N ALA A 256 -3.64 18.94 8.53
CA ALA A 256 -4.02 19.63 9.75
C ALA A 256 -2.79 19.88 10.63
N GLY A 257 -2.88 20.85 11.53
CA GLY A 257 -1.81 21.17 12.48
C GLY A 257 -1.57 20.02 13.46
N TYR A 258 -0.32 19.95 13.96
CA TYR A 258 0.04 18.99 15.01
C TYR A 258 -0.87 19.21 16.24
N GLY A 259 -1.38 18.11 16.78
CA GLY A 259 -2.27 18.13 17.95
C GLY A 259 -3.75 18.38 17.62
N HIS A 260 -4.11 18.73 16.38
CA HIS A 260 -5.51 18.76 15.96
C HIS A 260 -6.01 17.32 15.72
N ILE A 261 -7.07 16.92 16.41
CA ILE A 261 -7.71 15.61 16.21
C ILE A 261 -8.90 15.81 15.28
N LYS A 262 -8.82 15.26 14.09
CA LYS A 262 -9.89 15.27 13.09
C LYS A 262 -11.13 14.55 13.61
N GLU A 263 -12.31 14.95 13.16
CA GLU A 263 -13.58 14.33 13.59
C GLU A 263 -13.66 12.86 13.18
N VAL A 264 -13.18 12.52 11.98
CA VAL A 264 -13.13 11.12 11.51
C VAL A 264 -12.28 10.23 12.42
N VAL A 265 -11.24 10.76 13.04
CA VAL A 265 -10.34 10.01 13.93
C VAL A 265 -10.99 9.68 15.27
N LYS A 266 -11.97 10.47 15.72
CA LYS A 266 -12.73 10.22 16.95
C LYS A 266 -13.65 9.01 16.85
N GLN A 267 -13.92 8.54 15.63
CA GLN A 267 -14.76 7.36 15.38
C GLN A 267 -13.92 6.09 15.55
N ASP A 268 -14.47 5.09 16.23
CA ASP A 268 -13.85 3.77 16.33
C ASP A 268 -14.08 2.94 15.06
N GLU A 269 -15.23 3.13 14.43
CA GLU A 269 -15.58 2.58 13.12
C GLU A 269 -16.14 3.69 12.25
N VAL A 270 -15.56 3.90 11.08
CA VAL A 270 -15.95 4.98 10.17
C VAL A 270 -16.95 4.45 9.15
N THR A 271 -18.12 5.09 9.10
CA THR A 271 -19.10 4.88 8.04
C THR A 271 -19.09 6.09 7.11
N LEU A 272 -18.80 5.84 5.83
CA LEU A 272 -18.78 6.92 4.84
C LEU A 272 -20.19 7.41 4.54
N THR A 273 -20.36 8.72 4.60
CA THR A 273 -21.58 9.39 4.15
C THR A 273 -21.63 9.42 2.62
N VAL A 274 -22.77 9.04 2.03
CA VAL A 274 -22.95 8.95 0.55
C VAL A 274 -23.49 10.28 0.02
#